data_c64ed4aa0b6ee58ba05804814ef8a7a9
#
_entry.id   c64ed4aa0b6ee58ba05804814ef8a7a9
#
_cell.length_a   1.000
_cell.length_b   1.000
_cell.length_c   1.000
_cell.angle_alpha   90.00
_cell.angle_beta   90.00
_cell.angle_gamma   90.00
#
_symmetry.space_group_name_H-M   'P 1'
#
loop_
_entity.id
_entity.type
_entity.pdbx_description
1 polymer ?
#
loop_
_entity_poly.entity_id
_entity_poly.type
_entity_poly.pdbx_seq_one_letter_code
_entity_poly.pdbx_strand_id
1 'polypeptide(L)'
;MIHLLFVAKKPWRFTEVKVKRAIALYLVFLFAVTIPHIYCLYHVKTIRTKLIWSIKEQTEEALISLYGFEPDFTSAWDHLQSQSECCGFSGPQIYASSKWKYSQPNSSTFISLVPDSCLTLKSLEEQVLEDIKTKSDYEEPRQVTFQKGCAEFLYTHIEGVLSGSFIVPVISLVIVSFSFVLGIVLCNFVVVGEEI
;
A
#
# COMPACT_ATOMS: atom_id res chain seq x y z
N MET A 1 45.98 -5.54 40.03
CA MET A 1 44.77 -6.18 39.44
C MET A 1 43.75 -6.62 40.49
N ILE A 2 43.83 -6.13 41.75
CA ILE A 2 42.97 -6.53 42.88
C ILE A 2 42.05 -5.38 43.31
N HIS A 3 42.29 -4.15 42.85
CA HIS A 3 41.51 -2.98 43.24
C HIS A 3 40.17 -2.76 42.49
N LEU A 4 39.93 -3.48 41.39
CA LEU A 4 38.71 -3.33 40.59
C LEU A 4 37.52 -4.19 41.09
N LEU A 5 37.74 -5.12 41.97
CA LEU A 5 36.70 -6.01 42.54
C LEU A 5 36.00 -5.43 43.78
N PHE A 6 36.50 -4.34 44.34
CA PHE A 6 35.95 -3.75 45.58
C PHE A 6 34.95 -2.61 45.37
N VAL A 7 34.80 -2.11 44.15
CA VAL A 7 33.85 -1.01 43.85
C VAL A 7 32.43 -1.54 43.59
N ALA A 8 32.25 -2.82 43.34
CA ALA A 8 30.97 -3.45 43.04
C ALA A 8 30.07 -3.77 44.24
N LYS A 9 30.51 -3.44 45.46
CA LYS A 9 29.80 -3.80 46.69
C LYS A 9 29.23 -2.60 47.41
N LYS A 10 28.61 -1.63 46.69
CA LYS A 10 27.69 -0.70 47.31
C LYS A 10 26.28 -1.24 47.09
N PRO A 11 25.60 -1.81 48.08
CA PRO A 11 24.25 -2.30 47.89
C PRO A 11 23.38 -1.08 47.58
N TRP A 12 22.83 -1.05 46.38
CA TRP A 12 21.74 -0.13 46.00
C TRP A 12 20.54 -0.54 46.87
N ARG A 13 20.54 -0.10 48.14
CA ARG A 13 19.35 -0.22 49.00
C ARG A 13 18.24 0.69 48.45
N PHE A 14 17.63 0.26 47.36
CA PHE A 14 16.31 0.72 47.03
C PHE A 14 15.39 0.13 48.10
N THR A 15 14.80 1.00 48.90
CA THR A 15 13.76 0.57 49.85
C THR A 15 12.70 -0.16 49.06
N GLU A 16 12.20 -1.31 49.53
CA GLU A 16 11.20 -2.19 48.88
C GLU A 16 10.01 -1.40 48.30
N VAL A 17 9.59 -0.36 49.02
CA VAL A 17 8.52 0.55 48.61
C VAL A 17 8.87 1.29 47.29
N LYS A 18 10.13 1.72 47.12
CA LYS A 18 10.56 2.43 45.89
C LYS A 18 10.59 1.49 44.69
N VAL A 19 11.01 0.24 44.89
CA VAL A 19 11.01 -0.79 43.83
C VAL A 19 9.58 -1.12 43.42
N LYS A 20 8.66 -1.39 44.35
CA LYS A 20 7.26 -1.65 44.08
C LYS A 20 6.58 -0.48 43.32
N ARG A 21 6.86 0.75 43.70
CA ARG A 21 6.35 1.96 42.99
C ARG A 21 6.93 2.06 41.58
N ALA A 22 8.21 1.82 41.37
CA ALA A 22 8.84 1.83 40.05
C ALA A 22 8.22 0.80 39.12
N ILE A 23 7.95 -0.43 39.62
CA ILE A 23 7.27 -1.47 38.86
C ILE A 23 5.84 -1.07 38.51
N ALA A 24 5.09 -0.56 39.47
CA ALA A 24 3.71 -0.11 39.22
C ALA A 24 3.68 0.97 38.13
N LEU A 25 4.57 1.96 38.20
CA LEU A 25 4.69 3.00 37.18
C LEU A 25 5.09 2.44 35.82
N TYR A 26 6.00 1.47 35.77
CA TYR A 26 6.43 0.78 34.56
C TYR A 26 5.26 0.03 33.92
N LEU A 27 4.47 -0.71 34.70
CA LEU A 27 3.29 -1.42 34.22
C LEU A 27 2.24 -0.46 33.66
N VAL A 28 1.96 0.65 34.37
CA VAL A 28 1.03 1.68 33.87
C VAL A 28 1.51 2.26 32.54
N PHE A 29 2.81 2.55 32.44
CA PHE A 29 3.40 3.04 31.19
C PHE A 29 3.25 2.04 30.04
N LEU A 30 3.50 0.75 30.29
CA LEU A 30 3.32 -0.31 29.28
C LEU A 30 1.87 -0.40 28.81
N PHE A 31 0.90 -0.35 29.72
CA PHE A 31 -0.52 -0.32 29.33
C PHE A 31 -0.85 0.93 28.52
N ALA A 32 -0.35 2.09 28.90
CA ALA A 32 -0.55 3.33 28.18
C ALA A 32 0.03 3.30 26.74
N VAL A 33 1.07 2.51 26.51
CA VAL A 33 1.66 2.33 25.18
C VAL A 33 0.96 1.22 24.38
N THR A 34 0.60 0.10 25.01
CA THR A 34 0.01 -1.04 24.29
C THR A 34 -1.41 -0.79 23.79
N ILE A 35 -2.23 -0.08 24.58
CA ILE A 35 -3.64 0.22 24.18
C ILE A 35 -3.69 1.02 22.87
N PRO A 36 -2.97 2.15 22.70
CA PRO A 36 -2.94 2.88 21.43
C PRO A 36 -2.43 2.05 20.24
N HIS A 37 -1.47 1.12 20.46
CA HIS A 37 -0.96 0.25 19.39
C HIS A 37 -2.04 -0.72 18.89
N ILE A 38 -2.77 -1.37 19.80
CA ILE A 38 -3.88 -2.26 19.44
C ILE A 38 -4.98 -1.48 18.71
N TYR A 39 -5.31 -0.30 19.20
CA TYR A 39 -6.28 0.59 18.58
C TYR A 39 -5.84 0.99 17.16
N CYS A 40 -4.58 1.36 16.98
CA CYS A 40 -4.01 1.71 15.69
C CYS A 40 -4.10 0.53 14.69
N LEU A 41 -3.72 -0.68 15.10
CA LEU A 41 -3.80 -1.87 14.25
C LEU A 41 -5.24 -2.16 13.80
N TYR A 42 -6.21 -2.03 14.70
CA TYR A 42 -7.62 -2.21 14.36
C TYR A 42 -8.09 -1.16 13.33
N HIS A 43 -7.74 0.11 13.54
CA HIS A 43 -8.13 1.20 12.63
C HIS A 43 -7.46 1.09 11.26
N VAL A 44 -6.18 0.74 11.20
CA VAL A 44 -5.47 0.56 9.91
C VAL A 44 -6.14 -0.52 9.08
N LYS A 45 -6.54 -1.65 9.68
CA LYS A 45 -7.29 -2.71 8.98
C LYS A 45 -8.62 -2.19 8.42
N THR A 46 -9.36 -1.43 9.22
CA THR A 46 -10.67 -0.87 8.82
C THR A 46 -10.53 0.18 7.70
N ILE A 47 -9.52 1.05 7.81
CA ILE A 47 -9.23 2.08 6.80
C ILE A 47 -8.81 1.42 5.49
N ARG A 48 -7.99 0.37 5.53
CA ARG A 48 -7.55 -0.37 4.33
C ARG A 48 -8.72 -0.85 3.49
N THR A 49 -9.68 -1.53 4.10
CA THR A 49 -10.85 -2.06 3.38
C THR A 49 -11.70 -0.95 2.77
N LYS A 50 -11.94 0.13 3.51
CA LYS A 50 -12.68 1.29 3.02
C LYS A 50 -11.95 2.01 1.89
N LEU A 51 -10.63 2.17 2.03
CA LEU A 51 -9.78 2.85 1.04
C LEU A 51 -9.80 2.12 -0.30
N ILE A 52 -9.60 0.80 -0.30
CA ILE A 52 -9.63 -0.02 -1.52
C ILE A 52 -10.98 0.11 -2.23
N TRP A 53 -12.07 0.07 -1.49
CA TRP A 53 -13.41 0.20 -2.05
C TRP A 53 -13.66 1.61 -2.63
N SER A 54 -13.27 2.63 -1.90
CA SER A 54 -13.40 4.04 -2.33
C SER A 54 -12.55 4.34 -3.57
N ILE A 55 -11.34 3.80 -3.66
CA ILE A 55 -10.47 3.96 -4.83
C ILE A 55 -11.12 3.34 -6.07
N LYS A 56 -11.70 2.14 -5.94
CA LYS A 56 -12.40 1.51 -7.06
C LYS A 56 -13.50 2.42 -7.60
N GLU A 57 -14.44 2.80 -6.75
CA GLU A 57 -15.61 3.58 -7.13
C GLU A 57 -15.22 4.95 -7.72
N GLN A 58 -14.33 5.67 -7.04
CA GLN A 58 -13.90 7.00 -7.48
C GLN A 58 -13.08 6.96 -8.77
N THR A 59 -12.24 5.95 -8.97
CA THR A 59 -11.43 5.84 -10.17
C THR A 59 -12.27 5.46 -11.38
N GLU A 60 -13.22 4.54 -11.24
CA GLU A 60 -14.15 4.19 -12.32
C GLU A 60 -15.01 5.41 -12.72
N GLU A 61 -15.53 6.16 -11.75
CA GLU A 61 -16.30 7.38 -12.01
C GLU A 61 -15.45 8.46 -12.68
N ALA A 62 -14.20 8.66 -12.22
CA ALA A 62 -13.28 9.62 -12.82
C ALA A 62 -12.92 9.25 -14.26
N LEU A 63 -12.72 7.98 -14.57
CA LEU A 63 -12.48 7.52 -15.94
C LEU A 63 -13.68 7.75 -16.86
N ILE A 64 -14.87 7.58 -16.34
CA ILE A 64 -16.10 7.82 -17.12
C ILE A 64 -16.32 9.32 -17.39
N SER A 65 -16.01 10.17 -16.41
CA SER A 65 -16.42 11.57 -16.41
C SER A 65 -15.31 12.56 -16.78
N LEU A 66 -14.06 12.31 -16.37
CA LEU A 66 -12.93 13.25 -16.45
C LEU A 66 -11.92 12.89 -17.53
N TYR A 67 -11.80 11.60 -17.90
CA TYR A 67 -10.83 11.16 -18.88
C TYR A 67 -11.08 11.86 -20.25
N GLY A 68 -10.02 12.45 -20.81
CA GLY A 68 -10.06 13.25 -22.04
C GLY A 68 -10.52 14.69 -21.86
N PHE A 69 -11.01 15.09 -20.67
CA PHE A 69 -11.45 16.46 -20.37
C PHE A 69 -10.54 17.17 -19.36
N GLU A 70 -9.99 16.41 -18.38
CA GLU A 70 -9.03 16.93 -17.41
C GLU A 70 -7.62 16.49 -17.84
N PRO A 71 -6.75 17.43 -18.30
CA PRO A 71 -5.46 17.09 -18.89
C PRO A 71 -4.52 16.36 -17.94
N ASP A 72 -4.46 16.80 -16.67
CA ASP A 72 -3.58 16.22 -15.67
C ASP A 72 -3.98 14.79 -15.33
N PHE A 73 -5.27 14.55 -15.16
CA PHE A 73 -5.82 13.22 -14.92
C PHE A 73 -5.57 12.29 -16.12
N THR A 74 -5.86 12.79 -17.33
CA THR A 74 -5.69 12.01 -18.56
C THR A 74 -4.24 11.61 -18.77
N SER A 75 -3.30 12.57 -18.66
CA SER A 75 -1.86 12.31 -18.80
C SER A 75 -1.33 11.32 -17.76
N ALA A 76 -1.74 11.45 -16.50
CA ALA A 76 -1.33 10.53 -15.43
C ALA A 76 -1.87 9.11 -15.67
N TRP A 77 -3.10 9.02 -16.16
CA TRP A 77 -3.72 7.73 -16.44
C TRP A 77 -3.12 7.05 -17.66
N ASP A 78 -2.86 7.79 -18.75
CA ASP A 78 -2.17 7.28 -19.94
C ASP A 78 -0.76 6.76 -19.60
N HIS A 79 -0.06 7.49 -18.75
CA HIS A 79 1.26 7.06 -18.28
C HIS A 79 1.18 5.74 -17.49
N LEU A 80 0.20 5.61 -16.59
CA LEU A 80 -0.04 4.38 -15.86
C LEU A 80 -0.32 3.20 -16.82
N GLN A 81 -1.22 3.39 -17.77
CA GLN A 81 -1.59 2.35 -18.74
C GLN A 81 -0.42 1.88 -19.58
N SER A 82 0.36 2.82 -20.11
CA SER A 82 1.54 2.52 -20.92
C SER A 82 2.64 1.81 -20.12
N GLN A 83 2.89 2.23 -18.86
CA GLN A 83 3.93 1.62 -18.04
C GLN A 83 3.55 0.26 -17.47
N SER A 84 2.28 0.08 -17.14
CA SER A 84 1.80 -1.15 -16.47
C SER A 84 1.18 -2.15 -17.45
N GLU A 85 1.21 -1.85 -18.75
CA GLU A 85 0.64 -2.68 -19.80
C GLU A 85 -0.80 -3.11 -19.48
N CYS A 86 -1.64 -2.11 -19.11
CA CYS A 86 -3.03 -2.32 -18.71
C CYS A 86 -3.93 -1.29 -19.38
N CYS A 87 -5.26 -1.54 -19.42
CA CYS A 87 -6.22 -0.64 -20.04
C CYS A 87 -7.48 -0.47 -19.19
N GLY A 88 -7.83 0.79 -18.91
CA GLY A 88 -8.95 1.11 -18.04
C GLY A 88 -8.77 0.62 -16.61
N PHE A 89 -9.74 0.83 -15.74
CA PHE A 89 -9.66 0.35 -14.36
C PHE A 89 -9.90 -1.16 -14.28
N SER A 90 -11.09 -1.61 -14.69
CA SER A 90 -11.46 -3.04 -14.69
C SER A 90 -11.20 -3.73 -16.03
N GLY A 91 -10.81 -2.98 -17.08
CA GLY A 91 -10.57 -3.45 -18.45
C GLY A 91 -10.91 -2.37 -19.48
N PRO A 92 -10.62 -2.60 -20.78
CA PRO A 92 -10.81 -1.63 -21.84
C PRO A 92 -12.27 -1.21 -22.06
N GLN A 93 -13.24 -2.03 -21.69
CA GLN A 93 -14.66 -1.79 -21.89
C GLN A 93 -15.21 -0.56 -21.16
N ILE A 94 -14.50 -0.03 -20.16
CA ILE A 94 -14.93 1.18 -19.44
C ILE A 94 -15.01 2.40 -20.36
N TYR A 95 -14.16 2.45 -21.38
CA TYR A 95 -14.15 3.54 -22.35
C TYR A 95 -15.39 3.58 -23.23
N ALA A 96 -16.07 2.46 -23.41
CA ALA A 96 -17.32 2.41 -24.14
C ALA A 96 -18.45 3.22 -23.49
N SER A 97 -18.40 3.39 -22.16
CA SER A 97 -19.35 4.18 -21.37
C SER A 97 -18.81 5.54 -20.96
N SER A 98 -17.58 5.90 -21.31
CA SER A 98 -16.97 7.18 -20.94
C SER A 98 -17.43 8.33 -21.83
N LYS A 99 -17.44 9.53 -21.27
CA LYS A 99 -17.73 10.76 -22.04
C LYS A 99 -16.69 11.03 -23.12
N TRP A 100 -15.45 10.58 -22.93
CA TRP A 100 -14.35 10.70 -23.87
C TRP A 100 -14.71 10.15 -25.25
N LYS A 101 -15.40 9.02 -25.33
CA LYS A 101 -15.86 8.43 -26.60
C LYS A 101 -16.70 9.38 -27.45
N TYR A 102 -17.50 10.21 -26.80
CA TYR A 102 -18.39 11.13 -27.50
C TYR A 102 -17.73 12.47 -27.88
N SER A 103 -16.55 12.76 -27.34
CA SER A 103 -15.78 13.96 -27.63
C SER A 103 -14.83 13.82 -28.81
N GLN A 104 -14.62 12.59 -29.32
CA GLN A 104 -13.75 12.34 -30.46
C GLN A 104 -14.36 12.97 -31.71
N PRO A 105 -13.61 13.83 -32.45
CA PRO A 105 -14.10 14.39 -33.70
C PRO A 105 -14.37 13.23 -34.68
N ASN A 106 -15.50 13.33 -35.41
CA ASN A 106 -15.95 12.38 -36.42
C ASN A 106 -14.86 12.12 -37.49
N SER A 107 -13.83 11.39 -37.19
CA SER A 107 -12.98 10.77 -38.19
C SER A 107 -13.71 9.52 -38.68
N SER A 108 -14.19 9.59 -39.89
CA SER A 108 -15.04 8.63 -40.59
C SER A 108 -14.42 7.28 -40.88
N THR A 109 -13.37 6.91 -40.18
CA THR A 109 -12.68 5.62 -40.34
C THR A 109 -12.06 5.21 -38.99
N PHE A 110 -12.65 4.22 -38.36
CA PHE A 110 -12.17 3.56 -37.15
C PHE A 110 -12.04 4.48 -35.94
N ILE A 111 -13.15 4.66 -35.24
CA ILE A 111 -13.14 5.18 -33.88
C ILE A 111 -12.38 4.13 -33.04
N SER A 112 -11.18 4.48 -32.59
CA SER A 112 -10.49 3.71 -31.59
C SER A 112 -11.42 3.59 -30.37
N LEU A 113 -11.83 2.38 -30.03
CA LEU A 113 -12.71 2.13 -28.87
C LEU A 113 -11.99 2.34 -27.54
N VAL A 114 -10.67 2.53 -27.61
CA VAL A 114 -9.76 2.68 -26.46
C VAL A 114 -8.68 3.72 -26.78
N PRO A 115 -8.11 4.37 -25.77
CA PRO A 115 -6.98 5.29 -25.93
C PRO A 115 -5.74 4.63 -26.50
N ASP A 116 -4.86 5.41 -27.13
CA ASP A 116 -3.58 4.96 -27.67
C ASP A 116 -2.66 4.38 -26.58
N SER A 117 -2.76 4.88 -25.35
CA SER A 117 -2.04 4.37 -24.18
C SER A 117 -2.38 2.92 -23.83
N CYS A 118 -3.49 2.39 -24.34
CA CYS A 118 -3.92 1.00 -24.21
C CYS A 118 -3.38 0.07 -25.30
N LEU A 119 -2.67 0.60 -26.29
CA LEU A 119 -2.18 -0.19 -27.41
C LEU A 119 -0.82 -0.84 -27.09
N THR A 120 -0.65 -2.09 -27.52
CA THR A 120 0.65 -2.76 -27.38
C THR A 120 1.65 -2.24 -28.41
N LEU A 121 2.93 -2.19 -28.06
CA LEU A 121 4.00 -1.85 -29.02
C LEU A 121 4.01 -2.79 -30.23
N LYS A 122 3.66 -4.07 -30.05
CA LYS A 122 3.53 -5.04 -31.14
C LYS A 122 2.42 -4.67 -32.14
N SER A 123 1.32 -4.08 -31.65
CA SER A 123 0.23 -3.65 -32.53
C SER A 123 0.60 -2.45 -33.38
N LEU A 124 1.43 -1.54 -32.87
CA LEU A 124 1.93 -0.39 -33.62
C LEU A 124 2.89 -0.82 -34.74
N GLU A 125 3.78 -1.74 -34.45
CA GLU A 125 4.77 -2.27 -35.42
C GLU A 125 4.10 -3.17 -36.47
N GLU A 126 3.12 -3.96 -36.08
CA GLU A 126 2.34 -4.85 -36.95
C GLU A 126 1.39 -4.04 -37.84
N GLN A 127 0.75 -2.98 -37.34
CA GLN A 127 -0.06 -2.06 -38.14
C GLN A 127 0.76 -1.33 -39.20
N VAL A 128 1.98 -0.84 -38.86
CA VAL A 128 2.86 -0.18 -39.83
C VAL A 128 3.33 -1.16 -40.91
N LEU A 129 3.57 -2.43 -40.56
CA LEU A 129 3.95 -3.48 -41.51
C LEU A 129 2.78 -3.95 -42.38
N GLU A 130 1.55 -4.01 -41.85
CA GLU A 130 0.34 -4.34 -42.61
C GLU A 130 -0.08 -3.19 -43.53
N ASP A 131 0.01 -1.94 -43.13
CA ASP A 131 -0.22 -0.77 -44.00
C ASP A 131 0.75 -0.73 -45.21
N ILE A 132 1.94 -1.31 -45.07
CA ILE A 132 2.92 -1.45 -46.14
C ILE A 132 2.61 -2.70 -47.03
N LYS A 133 2.01 -3.75 -46.47
CA LYS A 133 1.78 -5.02 -47.16
C LYS A 133 0.42 -5.17 -47.82
N THR A 134 -0.60 -4.52 -47.31
CA THR A 134 -1.99 -4.69 -47.79
C THR A 134 -2.52 -3.47 -48.51
N LYS A 135 -2.07 -3.28 -49.74
CA LYS A 135 -2.82 -2.50 -50.74
C LYS A 135 -3.92 -3.36 -51.40
N SER A 136 -4.33 -4.44 -50.79
CA SER A 136 -5.27 -5.41 -51.36
C SER A 136 -5.92 -6.22 -50.24
N ASP A 137 -7.18 -6.00 -50.07
CA ASP A 137 -8.18 -6.67 -49.24
C ASP A 137 -8.44 -6.07 -47.85
N TYR A 138 -9.69 -5.63 -47.71
CA TYR A 138 -10.30 -5.09 -46.52
C TYR A 138 -10.43 -6.13 -45.43
N GLU A 139 -9.42 -6.32 -44.62
CA GLU A 139 -9.54 -7.01 -43.34
C GLU A 139 -9.30 -6.01 -42.20
N GLU A 140 -10.32 -5.90 -41.35
CA GLU A 140 -10.38 -4.95 -40.24
C GLU A 140 -9.13 -5.09 -39.34
N PRO A 141 -8.30 -4.04 -39.14
CA PRO A 141 -7.10 -4.16 -38.34
C PRO A 141 -7.47 -4.56 -36.91
N ARG A 142 -7.05 -5.74 -36.49
CA ARG A 142 -7.19 -6.23 -35.12
C ARG A 142 -6.34 -5.35 -34.21
N GLN A 143 -6.96 -4.33 -33.61
CA GLN A 143 -6.33 -3.59 -32.53
C GLN A 143 -6.02 -4.53 -31.37
N VAL A 144 -4.75 -4.80 -31.15
CA VAL A 144 -4.30 -5.58 -30.00
C VAL A 144 -4.15 -4.64 -28.82
N THR A 145 -5.19 -4.57 -28.02
CA THR A 145 -5.23 -3.76 -26.80
C THR A 145 -4.88 -4.60 -25.59
N PHE A 146 -4.34 -3.96 -24.56
CA PHE A 146 -4.21 -4.60 -23.25
C PHE A 146 -5.58 -5.01 -22.72
N GLN A 147 -5.78 -6.29 -22.50
CA GLN A 147 -7.06 -6.82 -21.98
C GLN A 147 -7.14 -6.73 -20.45
N LYS A 148 -6.00 -6.59 -19.77
CA LYS A 148 -5.91 -6.51 -18.33
C LYS A 148 -6.24 -5.11 -17.86
N GLY A 149 -7.13 -4.97 -16.85
CA GLY A 149 -7.42 -3.71 -16.17
C GLY A 149 -6.27 -3.29 -15.25
N CYS A 150 -6.13 -1.99 -15.02
CA CYS A 150 -5.09 -1.42 -14.17
C CYS A 150 -5.36 -1.59 -12.66
N ALA A 151 -6.54 -2.06 -12.29
CA ALA A 151 -6.95 -2.26 -10.90
C ALA A 151 -5.99 -3.18 -10.12
N GLU A 152 -5.57 -4.28 -10.73
CA GLU A 152 -4.67 -5.23 -10.08
C GLU A 152 -3.31 -4.62 -9.75
N PHE A 153 -2.75 -3.84 -10.69
CA PHE A 153 -1.50 -3.10 -10.47
C PHE A 153 -1.65 -2.10 -9.33
N LEU A 154 -2.71 -1.29 -9.35
CA LEU A 154 -2.99 -0.30 -8.32
C LEU A 154 -3.16 -0.95 -6.95
N TYR A 155 -3.93 -2.03 -6.86
CA TYR A 155 -4.14 -2.73 -5.59
C TYR A 155 -2.84 -3.32 -5.05
N THR A 156 -2.03 -3.96 -5.88
CA THR A 156 -0.74 -4.52 -5.46
C THR A 156 0.19 -3.44 -4.95
N HIS A 157 0.23 -2.29 -5.63
CA HIS A 157 1.07 -1.16 -5.22
C HIS A 157 0.60 -0.55 -3.89
N ILE A 158 -0.71 -0.32 -3.75
CA ILE A 158 -1.31 0.20 -2.52
C ILE A 158 -1.15 -0.79 -1.37
N GLU A 159 -1.33 -2.08 -1.62
CA GLU A 159 -1.11 -3.13 -0.62
C GLU A 159 0.34 -3.19 -0.16
N GLY A 160 1.30 -2.99 -1.05
CA GLY A 160 2.72 -2.90 -0.71
C GLY A 160 3.01 -1.75 0.26
N VAL A 161 2.47 -0.57 -0.01
CA VAL A 161 2.60 0.62 0.86
C VAL A 161 1.89 0.40 2.20
N LEU A 162 0.66 -0.11 2.17
CA LEU A 162 -0.12 -0.35 3.39
C LEU A 162 0.46 -1.46 4.26
N SER A 163 1.04 -2.52 3.67
CA SER A 163 1.66 -3.61 4.43
C SER A 163 2.85 -3.12 5.25
N GLY A 164 3.64 -2.18 4.72
CA GLY A 164 4.70 -1.51 5.47
C GLY A 164 4.20 -0.83 6.74
N SER A 165 2.99 -0.28 6.71
CA SER A 165 2.37 0.39 7.87
C SER A 165 1.99 -0.57 9.01
N PHE A 166 1.87 -1.89 8.76
CA PHE A 166 1.63 -2.89 9.81
C PHE A 166 2.91 -3.39 10.48
N ILE A 167 4.03 -3.39 9.77
CA ILE A 167 5.29 -3.94 10.26
C ILE A 167 5.78 -3.16 11.48
N VAL A 168 5.75 -1.85 11.45
CA VAL A 168 6.25 -0.98 12.53
C VAL A 168 5.49 -1.21 13.85
N PRO A 169 4.14 -1.14 13.91
CA PRO A 169 3.41 -1.38 15.15
C PRO A 169 3.53 -2.84 15.65
N VAL A 170 3.66 -3.82 14.76
CA VAL A 170 3.87 -5.22 15.16
C VAL A 170 5.24 -5.39 15.82
N ILE A 171 6.31 -4.87 15.22
CA ILE A 171 7.65 -4.89 15.83
C ILE A 171 7.65 -4.16 17.18
N SER A 172 7.02 -3.01 17.25
CA SER A 172 6.88 -2.24 18.49
C SER A 172 6.18 -3.04 19.59
N LEU A 173 5.09 -3.75 19.28
CA LEU A 173 4.39 -4.63 20.24
C LEU A 173 5.28 -5.77 20.72
N VAL A 174 6.08 -6.39 19.85
CA VAL A 174 7.02 -7.46 20.23
C VAL A 174 8.07 -6.91 21.20
N ILE A 175 8.66 -5.76 20.90
CA ILE A 175 9.67 -5.13 21.78
C ILE A 175 9.06 -4.78 23.15
N VAL A 176 7.87 -4.19 23.17
CA VAL A 176 7.17 -3.85 24.42
C VAL A 176 6.85 -5.10 25.25
N SER A 177 6.37 -6.16 24.59
CA SER A 177 6.07 -7.44 25.25
C SER A 177 7.33 -8.09 25.84
N PHE A 178 8.43 -8.09 25.10
CA PHE A 178 9.72 -8.60 25.58
C PHE A 178 10.23 -7.78 26.77
N SER A 179 10.15 -6.46 26.70
CA SER A 179 10.52 -5.57 27.79
C SER A 179 9.68 -5.80 29.04
N PHE A 180 8.39 -6.14 28.88
CA PHE A 180 7.52 -6.48 30.00
C PHE A 180 7.95 -7.76 30.71
N VAL A 181 8.22 -8.84 29.93
CA VAL A 181 8.69 -10.12 30.49
C VAL A 181 10.03 -9.93 31.21
N LEU A 182 10.96 -9.20 30.60
CA LEU A 182 12.25 -8.90 31.20
C LEU A 182 12.10 -8.13 32.52
N GLY A 183 11.20 -7.15 32.56
CA GLY A 183 10.88 -6.38 33.76
C GLY A 183 10.35 -7.25 34.91
N ILE A 184 9.44 -8.21 34.60
CA ILE A 184 8.96 -9.18 35.60
C ILE A 184 10.07 -10.07 36.12
N VAL A 185 10.91 -10.60 35.22
CA VAL A 185 12.04 -11.48 35.59
C VAL A 185 13.02 -10.74 36.51
N LEU A 186 13.43 -9.53 36.14
CA LEU A 186 14.32 -8.72 36.96
C LEU A 186 13.71 -8.37 38.33
N CYS A 187 12.40 -8.10 38.36
CA CYS A 187 11.70 -7.85 39.60
C CYS A 187 11.75 -9.08 40.53
N ASN A 188 11.46 -10.25 40.00
CA ASN A 188 11.53 -11.51 40.79
C ASN A 188 12.94 -11.76 41.32
N PHE A 189 13.98 -11.53 40.53
CA PHE A 189 15.38 -11.68 41.00
C PHE A 189 15.73 -10.70 42.13
N VAL A 190 15.22 -9.46 42.06
CA VAL A 190 15.47 -8.45 43.11
C VAL A 190 14.73 -8.84 44.40
N VAL A 191 13.50 -9.34 44.31
CA VAL A 191 12.68 -9.71 45.47
C VAL A 191 13.23 -10.98 46.14
N VAL A 192 13.58 -12.01 45.35
CA VAL A 192 14.13 -13.28 45.88
C VAL A 192 15.56 -13.11 46.42
N GLY A 193 16.34 -12.21 45.85
CA GLY A 193 17.72 -11.94 46.32
C GLY A 193 17.76 -11.17 47.65
N GLU A 194 16.65 -10.65 48.18
CA GLU A 194 16.55 -10.04 49.51
C GLU A 194 16.19 -11.06 50.62
N GLU A 195 15.73 -12.27 50.27
CA GLU A 195 15.38 -13.33 51.24
C GLU A 195 16.56 -14.24 51.63
N ILE A 196 17.74 -14.04 51.06
CA ILE A 196 18.99 -14.79 51.35
C ILE A 196 20.03 -13.84 52.01
#